data_199b49867bc432935a761499958ef315
#
_entry.id   199b49867bc432935a761499958ef315
#
_cell.length_a   1.000
_cell.length_b   1.000
_cell.length_c   1.000
_cell.angle_alpha   90.00
_cell.angle_beta   90.00
_cell.angle_gamma   90.00
#
_symmetry.space_group_name_H-M   'P 1'
#
loop_
_entity.id
_entity.type
_entity.pdbx_description
1 polymer ?
#
loop_
_entity_poly.entity_id
_entity_poly.type
_entity_poly.pdbx_seq_one_letter_code
_entity_poly.pdbx_strand_id
1 'polypeptide(L)'
;MPRLSRSLAVLVLLGAASVEAQAPERPRARDVGLVVGILPPGSLNAITDVAGVRVGHATVVEGDAVRTGVTAILPHGENVYERRVPAAVVVGNGFGKLLGVTQVEELGEIETPILLTCTLCVWTAADALVDHLLRQPGMEGVRSINPVVGETNDGFLNDIRSRPVRPEHVEAALASASGGAVAEGSVGAGTGTVAFGWKGGIGTASRALPEALGGHTVGVLVQTNFGGVLTMNGAPVGRELGRFAFQRALGESADGSVMIVVATDAPLDARRLRRLADRALVGLARTGASFTNGSGDYVIAFSTGPEAEALPNGALSPLFQAVAEATEEAVYNSMLRATSVTGHRGTIEAIPVDRVVEILDAYGVRNWDRTLPPGR
;
A
#
# COMPACT_ATOMS: atom_id res chain seq x y z
N MET A 1 72.78 -10.80 -37.15
CA MET A 1 71.70 -9.85 -36.85
C MET A 1 70.69 -10.54 -35.93
N PRO A 2 70.62 -10.19 -34.66
CA PRO A 2 69.70 -10.85 -33.73
C PRO A 2 68.32 -10.16 -33.76
N ARG A 3 67.24 -10.99 -33.78
CA ARG A 3 65.85 -10.58 -33.72
C ARG A 3 65.47 -10.29 -32.27
N LEU A 4 65.08 -9.03 -31.96
CA LEU A 4 64.44 -8.65 -30.70
C LEU A 4 62.96 -9.12 -30.72
N SER A 5 62.62 -9.99 -29.80
CA SER A 5 61.21 -10.31 -29.46
C SER A 5 60.69 -9.29 -28.46
N ARG A 6 59.62 -8.57 -28.81
CA ARG A 6 58.86 -7.68 -27.90
C ARG A 6 57.79 -8.48 -27.23
N SER A 7 57.93 -8.74 -25.93
CA SER A 7 56.89 -9.26 -25.08
C SER A 7 55.89 -8.16 -24.72
N LEU A 8 54.63 -8.32 -25.08
CA LEU A 8 53.51 -7.45 -24.76
C LEU A 8 52.92 -7.90 -23.39
N ALA A 9 53.19 -7.15 -22.35
CA ALA A 9 52.56 -7.41 -21.06
C ALA A 9 51.09 -6.84 -21.05
N VAL A 10 50.09 -7.71 -20.96
CA VAL A 10 48.70 -7.33 -20.81
C VAL A 10 48.43 -7.13 -19.33
N LEU A 11 48.20 -5.88 -18.96
CA LEU A 11 47.82 -5.49 -17.59
C LEU A 11 46.31 -5.70 -17.45
N VAL A 12 45.88 -6.76 -16.74
CA VAL A 12 44.45 -7.00 -16.39
C VAL A 12 44.13 -6.14 -15.16
N LEU A 13 43.42 -5.05 -15.37
CA LEU A 13 42.80 -4.27 -14.30
C LEU A 13 41.58 -5.01 -13.77
N LEU A 14 41.70 -5.67 -12.64
CA LEU A 14 40.59 -6.16 -11.84
C LEU A 14 39.87 -4.97 -11.21
N GLY A 15 38.75 -4.54 -11.78
CA GLY A 15 37.85 -3.59 -11.17
C GLY A 15 37.18 -4.24 -9.95
N ALA A 16 37.53 -3.81 -8.76
CA ALA A 16 36.80 -4.14 -7.54
C ALA A 16 35.43 -3.44 -7.60
N ALA A 17 34.37 -4.19 -7.93
CA ALA A 17 33.01 -3.74 -7.72
C ALA A 17 32.82 -3.62 -6.20
N SER A 18 32.69 -2.39 -5.70
CA SER A 18 32.25 -2.13 -4.33
C SER A 18 30.82 -2.64 -4.20
N VAL A 19 30.66 -3.74 -3.48
CA VAL A 19 29.34 -4.17 -2.98
C VAL A 19 28.95 -3.13 -1.93
N GLU A 20 28.10 -2.17 -2.31
CA GLU A 20 27.43 -1.32 -1.34
C GLU A 20 26.65 -2.23 -0.41
N ALA A 21 27.06 -2.27 0.86
CA ALA A 21 26.34 -3.01 1.89
C ALA A 21 24.94 -2.40 2.00
N GLN A 22 23.95 -3.12 1.51
CA GLN A 22 22.54 -2.73 1.62
C GLN A 22 22.23 -2.54 3.10
N ALA A 23 21.75 -1.35 3.48
CA ALA A 23 21.34 -1.09 4.85
C ALA A 23 20.34 -2.18 5.29
N PRO A 24 20.44 -2.67 6.54
CA PRO A 24 19.56 -3.74 7.00
C PRO A 24 18.10 -3.33 6.81
N GLU A 25 17.33 -4.26 6.29
CA GLU A 25 15.91 -4.06 6.00
C GLU A 25 15.17 -3.72 7.30
N ARG A 26 14.40 -2.64 7.31
CA ARG A 26 13.64 -2.21 8.48
C ARG A 26 12.55 -3.25 8.82
N PRO A 27 12.23 -3.46 10.12
CA PRO A 27 11.32 -4.50 10.54
C PRO A 27 9.87 -4.17 10.18
N ARG A 28 9.05 -5.22 10.07
CA ARG A 28 7.58 -5.14 10.05
C ARG A 28 7.02 -5.14 11.48
N ALA A 29 5.71 -4.92 11.62
CA ALA A 29 5.04 -4.90 12.91
C ALA A 29 5.27 -6.20 13.73
N ARG A 30 5.11 -7.35 13.10
CA ARG A 30 5.30 -8.65 13.77
C ARG A 30 6.74 -8.92 14.15
N ASP A 31 7.71 -8.42 13.40
CA ASP A 31 9.14 -8.60 13.71
C ASP A 31 9.54 -7.90 15.03
N VAL A 32 8.85 -6.80 15.34
CA VAL A 32 9.03 -6.08 16.62
C VAL A 32 8.05 -6.53 17.70
N GLY A 33 7.30 -7.62 17.49
CA GLY A 33 6.34 -8.14 18.44
C GLY A 33 5.02 -7.35 18.53
N LEU A 34 4.74 -6.47 17.58
CA LEU A 34 3.45 -5.80 17.46
C LEU A 34 2.49 -6.70 16.66
N VAL A 35 1.74 -7.53 17.38
CA VAL A 35 0.76 -8.47 16.81
C VAL A 35 -0.61 -7.82 16.82
N VAL A 36 -1.21 -7.66 15.66
CA VAL A 36 -2.54 -7.05 15.49
C VAL A 36 -3.61 -8.13 15.38
N GLY A 37 -4.61 -8.03 16.26
CA GLY A 37 -5.79 -8.89 16.22
C GLY A 37 -5.53 -10.34 16.61
N ILE A 38 -6.47 -11.22 16.25
CA ILE A 38 -6.52 -12.64 16.69
C ILE A 38 -6.41 -13.62 15.53
N LEU A 39 -6.60 -13.15 14.30
CA LEU A 39 -6.60 -14.01 13.12
C LEU A 39 -5.16 -14.23 12.60
N PRO A 40 -4.83 -15.45 12.14
CA PRO A 40 -3.50 -15.74 11.59
C PRO A 40 -3.27 -14.99 10.28
N PRO A 41 -2.05 -14.49 10.03
CA PRO A 41 -1.69 -13.96 8.72
C PRO A 41 -1.58 -15.07 7.69
N GLY A 42 -1.65 -14.72 6.40
CA GLY A 42 -1.19 -15.58 5.33
C GLY A 42 0.33 -15.76 5.33
N SER A 43 0.84 -16.57 4.43
CA SER A 43 2.27 -16.96 4.39
C SER A 43 3.23 -15.80 4.14
N LEU A 44 2.81 -14.80 3.36
CA LEU A 44 3.56 -13.58 3.06
C LEU A 44 3.14 -12.42 3.96
N ASN A 45 1.99 -12.55 4.64
CA ASN A 45 1.32 -11.47 5.33
C ASN A 45 1.19 -10.23 4.44
N ALA A 46 0.71 -10.42 3.21
CA ALA A 46 0.61 -9.42 2.16
C ALA A 46 -0.67 -9.58 1.35
N ILE A 47 -1.08 -8.55 0.61
CA ILE A 47 -2.25 -8.61 -0.28
C ILE A 47 -2.13 -9.74 -1.31
N THR A 48 -0.91 -10.10 -1.67
CA THR A 48 -0.57 -11.19 -2.61
C THR A 48 -0.77 -12.60 -2.04
N ASP A 49 -1.14 -12.75 -0.77
CA ASP A 49 -1.64 -14.02 -0.24
C ASP A 49 -3.01 -14.40 -0.84
N VAL A 50 -3.74 -13.43 -1.36
CA VAL A 50 -4.95 -13.68 -2.15
C VAL A 50 -4.52 -14.17 -3.54
N ALA A 51 -4.94 -15.39 -3.87
CA ALA A 51 -4.50 -16.07 -5.09
C ALA A 51 -4.78 -15.24 -6.36
N GLY A 52 -3.79 -15.11 -7.21
CA GLY A 52 -3.85 -14.37 -8.47
C GLY A 52 -3.45 -12.90 -8.35
N VAL A 53 -3.55 -12.30 -7.18
CA VAL A 53 -3.21 -10.88 -6.95
C VAL A 53 -1.71 -10.63 -7.16
N ARG A 54 -1.39 -9.57 -7.89
CA ARG A 54 -0.02 -9.14 -8.17
C ARG A 54 0.15 -7.67 -7.83
N VAL A 55 1.34 -7.31 -7.36
CA VAL A 55 1.70 -5.92 -7.03
C VAL A 55 3.03 -5.58 -7.69
N GLY A 56 3.10 -4.39 -8.28
CA GLY A 56 4.33 -3.84 -8.85
C GLY A 56 4.50 -2.36 -8.52
N HIS A 57 5.76 -1.92 -8.56
CA HIS A 57 6.12 -0.55 -8.19
C HIS A 57 7.08 0.06 -9.21
N ALA A 58 6.90 1.36 -9.46
CA ALA A 58 7.90 2.20 -10.10
C ALA A 58 8.18 3.40 -9.17
N THR A 59 9.36 3.42 -8.58
CA THR A 59 9.81 4.51 -7.72
C THR A 59 10.47 5.59 -8.56
N VAL A 60 10.06 6.86 -8.38
CA VAL A 60 10.57 8.02 -9.13
C VAL A 60 11.29 8.95 -8.18
N VAL A 61 12.61 8.99 -8.32
CA VAL A 61 13.52 9.85 -7.56
C VAL A 61 14.38 10.61 -8.55
N GLU A 62 14.17 11.93 -8.67
CA GLU A 62 14.91 12.78 -9.60
C GLU A 62 15.40 14.03 -8.88
N GLY A 63 16.71 14.34 -9.00
CA GLY A 63 17.33 15.47 -8.32
C GLY A 63 17.01 15.53 -6.83
N ASP A 64 16.87 16.75 -6.32
CA ASP A 64 16.61 16.99 -4.89
C ASP A 64 15.13 17.13 -4.55
N ALA A 65 14.25 17.24 -5.55
CA ALA A 65 12.87 17.66 -5.36
C ALA A 65 11.81 16.59 -5.71
N VAL A 66 12.12 15.57 -6.51
CA VAL A 66 11.14 14.57 -6.94
C VAL A 66 11.25 13.32 -6.09
N ARG A 67 10.17 13.01 -5.36
CA ARG A 67 10.03 11.81 -4.50
C ARG A 67 8.61 11.29 -4.61
N THR A 68 8.35 10.44 -5.57
CA THR A 68 7.02 9.90 -5.87
C THR A 68 7.10 8.55 -6.57
N GLY A 69 6.02 8.07 -7.17
CA GLY A 69 6.00 6.85 -7.95
C GLY A 69 4.61 6.37 -8.31
N VAL A 70 4.58 5.14 -8.82
CA VAL A 70 3.37 4.40 -9.17
C VAL A 70 3.40 3.04 -8.49
N THR A 71 2.27 2.64 -7.93
CA THR A 71 2.03 1.26 -7.45
C THR A 71 0.86 0.70 -8.24
N ALA A 72 1.06 -0.46 -8.85
CA ALA A 72 0.04 -1.18 -9.60
C ALA A 72 -0.43 -2.41 -8.82
N ILE A 73 -1.75 -2.61 -8.72
CA ILE A 73 -2.37 -3.79 -8.13
C ILE A 73 -3.24 -4.44 -9.19
N LEU A 74 -2.92 -5.69 -9.54
CA LEU A 74 -3.64 -6.48 -10.54
C LEU A 74 -4.43 -7.58 -9.81
N PRO A 75 -5.75 -7.69 -10.04
CA PRO A 75 -6.56 -8.77 -9.44
C PRO A 75 -6.11 -10.17 -9.87
N HIS A 76 -5.57 -10.28 -11.07
CA HIS A 76 -5.04 -11.52 -11.65
C HIS A 76 -4.03 -11.20 -12.77
N GLY A 77 -3.45 -12.23 -13.37
CA GLY A 77 -2.43 -12.09 -14.41
C GLY A 77 -2.94 -12.04 -15.86
N GLU A 78 -4.25 -12.02 -16.04
CA GLU A 78 -4.90 -11.93 -17.36
C GLU A 78 -5.32 -10.48 -17.66
N ASN A 79 -5.85 -10.21 -18.87
CA ASN A 79 -6.42 -8.92 -19.22
C ASN A 79 -7.66 -8.65 -18.34
N VAL A 80 -7.60 -7.65 -17.45
CA VAL A 80 -8.68 -7.33 -16.51
C VAL A 80 -9.93 -6.82 -17.23
N TYR A 81 -9.79 -6.21 -18.40
CA TYR A 81 -10.92 -5.75 -19.20
C TYR A 81 -11.76 -6.91 -19.73
N GLU A 82 -11.12 -7.99 -20.15
CA GLU A 82 -11.81 -9.19 -20.63
C GLU A 82 -12.35 -10.04 -19.48
N ARG A 83 -11.60 -10.10 -18.38
CA ARG A 83 -11.97 -10.85 -17.18
C ARG A 83 -12.09 -9.88 -16.00
N ARG A 84 -13.22 -9.23 -15.92
CA ARG A 84 -13.54 -8.31 -14.82
C ARG A 84 -13.69 -9.04 -13.51
N VAL A 85 -13.53 -8.30 -12.41
CA VAL A 85 -13.77 -8.85 -11.07
C VAL A 85 -14.77 -7.99 -10.32
N PRO A 86 -15.65 -8.61 -9.49
CA PRO A 86 -16.56 -7.88 -8.61
C PRO A 86 -15.77 -6.91 -7.72
N ALA A 87 -16.27 -5.68 -7.61
CA ALA A 87 -15.63 -4.64 -6.82
C ALA A 87 -16.62 -3.67 -6.18
N ALA A 88 -16.12 -2.93 -5.19
CA ALA A 88 -16.85 -1.84 -4.56
C ALA A 88 -15.89 -0.76 -4.09
N VAL A 89 -16.38 0.47 -3.98
CA VAL A 89 -15.66 1.60 -3.43
C VAL A 89 -16.40 2.12 -2.20
N VAL A 90 -15.63 2.55 -1.19
CA VAL A 90 -16.13 3.30 -0.04
C VAL A 90 -15.31 4.59 0.10
N VAL A 91 -16.00 5.71 0.28
CA VAL A 91 -15.42 7.03 0.52
C VAL A 91 -15.55 7.33 2.01
N GLY A 92 -14.42 7.33 2.73
CA GLY A 92 -14.35 7.73 4.14
C GLY A 92 -14.37 9.24 4.29
N ASN A 93 -13.58 9.95 3.50
CA ASN A 93 -13.61 11.39 3.29
C ASN A 93 -13.20 11.70 1.85
N GLY A 94 -13.90 12.60 1.18
CA GLY A 94 -13.84 12.75 -0.28
C GLY A 94 -12.96 13.89 -0.80
N PHE A 95 -12.04 14.44 -0.02
CA PHE A 95 -11.14 15.50 -0.49
C PHE A 95 -9.95 14.92 -1.26
N GLY A 96 -10.21 14.39 -2.44
CA GLY A 96 -9.19 13.73 -3.27
C GLY A 96 -9.76 13.29 -4.61
N LYS A 97 -9.02 12.43 -5.31
CA LYS A 97 -9.40 11.89 -6.61
C LYS A 97 -9.31 10.37 -6.58
N LEU A 98 -10.40 9.74 -6.97
CA LEU A 98 -10.43 8.34 -7.34
C LEU A 98 -11.12 8.23 -8.69
N LEU A 99 -10.35 8.03 -9.76
CA LEU A 99 -10.92 7.82 -11.09
C LEU A 99 -11.55 6.42 -11.17
N GLY A 100 -12.55 6.26 -12.02
CA GLY A 100 -13.28 5.00 -12.21
C GLY A 100 -14.37 4.74 -11.17
N VAL A 101 -14.47 5.54 -10.09
CA VAL A 101 -15.41 5.33 -8.98
C VAL A 101 -16.87 5.22 -9.44
N THR A 102 -17.30 6.06 -10.38
CA THR A 102 -18.69 6.08 -10.85
C THR A 102 -19.10 4.78 -11.54
N GLN A 103 -18.20 4.18 -12.33
CA GLN A 103 -18.46 2.88 -12.96
C GLN A 103 -18.45 1.76 -11.92
N VAL A 104 -17.49 1.75 -10.99
CA VAL A 104 -17.45 0.72 -9.94
C VAL A 104 -18.72 0.77 -9.08
N GLU A 105 -19.24 1.96 -8.76
CA GLU A 105 -20.48 2.11 -8.01
C GLU A 105 -21.71 1.64 -8.81
N GLU A 106 -21.76 1.91 -10.10
CA GLU A 106 -22.89 1.55 -10.97
C GLU A 106 -22.89 0.07 -11.35
N LEU A 107 -21.74 -0.48 -11.77
CA LEU A 107 -21.65 -1.84 -12.31
C LEU A 107 -21.19 -2.87 -11.27
N GLY A 108 -20.58 -2.46 -10.18
CA GLY A 108 -20.09 -3.37 -9.14
C GLY A 108 -18.88 -4.18 -9.54
N GLU A 109 -18.10 -3.72 -10.52
CA GLU A 109 -16.91 -4.41 -11.04
C GLU A 109 -15.81 -3.44 -11.44
N ILE A 110 -14.58 -3.92 -11.52
CA ILE A 110 -13.44 -3.22 -12.14
C ILE A 110 -13.02 -3.91 -13.42
N GLU A 111 -12.61 -3.11 -14.42
CA GLU A 111 -12.18 -3.56 -15.75
C GLU A 111 -10.72 -3.19 -16.06
N THR A 112 -9.98 -2.66 -15.07
CA THR A 112 -8.58 -2.29 -15.21
C THR A 112 -7.78 -2.71 -14.00
N PRO A 113 -6.44 -2.84 -14.08
CA PRO A 113 -5.59 -2.75 -12.90
C PRO A 113 -5.91 -1.49 -12.08
N ILE A 114 -5.62 -1.54 -10.78
CA ILE A 114 -5.71 -0.38 -9.88
C ILE A 114 -4.33 0.27 -9.83
N LEU A 115 -4.25 1.56 -10.11
CA LEU A 115 -3.02 2.34 -9.93
C LEU A 115 -3.15 3.30 -8.75
N LEU A 116 -2.06 3.43 -7.97
CA LEU A 116 -1.91 4.44 -6.94
C LEU A 116 -0.73 5.34 -7.30
N THR A 117 -0.85 6.65 -7.08
CA THR A 117 0.18 7.62 -7.44
C THR A 117 0.03 8.94 -6.67
N CYS A 118 0.67 10.02 -7.11
CA CYS A 118 0.54 11.37 -6.56
C CYS A 118 -0.71 12.11 -7.09
N THR A 119 -1.23 13.07 -6.30
CA THR A 119 -2.51 13.73 -6.60
C THR A 119 -2.56 14.43 -7.98
N LEU A 120 -1.50 15.12 -8.42
CA LEU A 120 -1.46 15.74 -9.75
C LEU A 120 -0.97 14.79 -10.85
N CYS A 121 -0.58 13.55 -10.50
CA CYS A 121 -0.12 12.53 -11.43
C CYS A 121 -1.25 11.63 -11.96
N VAL A 122 -2.41 11.65 -11.31
CA VAL A 122 -3.57 10.78 -11.61
C VAL A 122 -3.94 10.78 -13.10
N TRP A 123 -3.94 11.94 -13.72
CA TRP A 123 -4.34 12.10 -15.13
C TRP A 123 -3.38 11.40 -16.09
N THR A 124 -2.07 11.57 -15.88
CA THR A 124 -1.05 10.88 -16.69
C THR A 124 -1.08 9.37 -16.45
N ALA A 125 -1.28 8.95 -15.19
CA ALA A 125 -1.38 7.53 -14.87
C ALA A 125 -2.60 6.87 -15.51
N ALA A 126 -3.74 7.57 -15.53
CA ALA A 126 -4.97 7.09 -16.16
C ALA A 126 -4.83 6.96 -17.68
N ASP A 127 -4.29 7.98 -18.34
CA ASP A 127 -4.06 8.00 -19.77
C ASP A 127 -3.11 6.86 -20.19
N ALA A 128 -1.99 6.70 -19.47
CA ALA A 128 -1.04 5.62 -19.72
C ALA A 128 -1.63 4.23 -19.47
N LEU A 129 -2.52 4.06 -18.49
CA LEU A 129 -3.20 2.79 -18.24
C LEU A 129 -4.17 2.44 -19.38
N VAL A 130 -4.90 3.43 -19.90
CA VAL A 130 -5.77 3.25 -21.08
C VAL A 130 -4.93 2.85 -22.29
N ASP A 131 -3.84 3.56 -22.56
CA ASP A 131 -2.91 3.23 -23.63
C ASP A 131 -2.32 1.81 -23.51
N HIS A 132 -1.95 1.41 -22.29
CA HIS A 132 -1.46 0.07 -22.02
C HIS A 132 -2.49 -1.00 -22.38
N LEU A 133 -3.74 -0.81 -21.97
CA LEU A 133 -4.81 -1.79 -22.23
C LEU A 133 -5.16 -1.84 -23.72
N LEU A 134 -5.27 -0.70 -24.41
CA LEU A 134 -5.60 -0.65 -25.85
C LEU A 134 -4.57 -1.36 -26.73
N ARG A 135 -3.32 -1.52 -26.25
CA ARG A 135 -2.29 -2.27 -26.97
C ARG A 135 -2.33 -3.78 -26.73
N GLN A 136 -3.16 -4.26 -25.82
CA GLN A 136 -3.26 -5.70 -25.57
C GLN A 136 -4.07 -6.40 -26.67
N PRO A 137 -3.76 -7.67 -26.97
CA PRO A 137 -4.56 -8.46 -27.90
C PRO A 137 -6.02 -8.54 -27.44
N GLY A 138 -6.97 -8.49 -28.38
CA GLY A 138 -8.40 -8.56 -28.10
C GLY A 138 -9.06 -7.20 -27.84
N MET A 139 -8.27 -6.13 -27.73
CA MET A 139 -8.78 -4.79 -27.41
C MET A 139 -9.11 -3.92 -28.65
N GLU A 140 -8.95 -4.43 -29.88
CA GLU A 140 -9.05 -3.67 -31.14
C GLU A 140 -10.44 -3.05 -31.36
N GLY A 141 -11.49 -3.65 -30.78
CA GLY A 141 -12.87 -3.16 -30.85
C GLY A 141 -13.31 -2.28 -29.69
N VAL A 142 -12.47 -2.13 -28.67
CA VAL A 142 -12.81 -1.40 -27.43
C VAL A 142 -12.82 0.11 -27.68
N ARG A 143 -13.86 0.78 -27.19
CA ARG A 143 -14.08 2.24 -27.40
C ARG A 143 -14.27 3.00 -26.09
N SER A 144 -14.27 2.32 -24.96
CA SER A 144 -14.42 2.92 -23.64
C SER A 144 -13.69 2.07 -22.62
N ILE A 145 -12.88 2.73 -21.77
CA ILE A 145 -12.18 2.12 -20.65
C ILE A 145 -12.26 3.09 -19.48
N ASN A 146 -12.62 2.61 -18.30
CA ASN A 146 -12.67 3.41 -17.07
C ASN A 146 -11.52 3.03 -16.15
N PRO A 147 -10.37 3.72 -16.23
CA PRO A 147 -9.22 3.39 -15.41
C PRO A 147 -9.47 3.69 -13.93
N VAL A 148 -9.08 2.76 -13.06
CA VAL A 148 -9.14 2.94 -11.61
C VAL A 148 -7.80 3.48 -11.12
N VAL A 149 -7.76 4.77 -10.75
CA VAL A 149 -6.53 5.44 -10.30
C VAL A 149 -6.81 6.25 -9.05
N GLY A 150 -6.16 5.86 -7.95
CA GLY A 150 -6.22 6.57 -6.68
C GLY A 150 -4.93 7.36 -6.38
N GLU A 151 -4.98 8.21 -5.34
CA GLU A 151 -3.87 9.14 -5.08
C GLU A 151 -3.71 9.53 -3.61
N THR A 152 -2.53 10.03 -3.31
CA THR A 152 -2.27 10.83 -2.11
C THR A 152 -1.46 12.08 -2.45
N ASN A 153 -1.54 13.13 -1.63
CA ASN A 153 -0.78 14.36 -1.82
C ASN A 153 0.59 14.26 -1.17
N ASP A 154 1.60 13.89 -1.94
CA ASP A 154 3.00 13.78 -1.51
C ASP A 154 3.81 15.09 -1.61
N GLY A 155 3.14 16.23 -1.79
CA GLY A 155 3.72 17.54 -2.13
C GLY A 155 4.66 18.17 -1.09
N PHE A 156 4.91 17.54 0.04
CA PHE A 156 5.97 17.95 0.96
C PHE A 156 7.35 17.46 0.47
N LEU A 157 7.46 16.18 0.15
CA LEU A 157 8.71 15.57 -0.31
C LEU A 157 8.87 15.62 -1.84
N ASN A 158 7.78 15.75 -2.58
CA ASN A 158 7.73 15.76 -4.03
C ASN A 158 7.39 17.15 -4.56
N ASP A 159 8.13 17.65 -5.57
CA ASP A 159 7.66 18.78 -6.38
C ASP A 159 6.47 18.33 -7.24
N ILE A 160 5.32 18.29 -6.61
CA ILE A 160 4.08 17.77 -7.20
C ILE A 160 3.61 18.57 -8.41
N ARG A 161 4.00 19.86 -8.50
CA ARG A 161 3.61 20.74 -9.62
C ARG A 161 4.38 20.43 -10.89
N SER A 162 5.55 19.80 -10.79
CA SER A 162 6.29 19.32 -11.96
C SER A 162 5.61 18.12 -12.63
N ARG A 163 4.63 17.47 -11.94
CA ARG A 163 3.91 16.29 -12.43
C ARG A 163 4.86 15.21 -12.97
N PRO A 164 5.77 14.69 -12.14
CA PRO A 164 6.94 13.95 -12.61
C PRO A 164 6.63 12.52 -13.08
N VAL A 165 5.44 11.98 -12.80
CA VAL A 165 5.03 10.67 -13.29
C VAL A 165 4.76 10.74 -14.79
N ARG A 166 5.38 9.82 -15.55
CA ARG A 166 5.30 9.68 -17.00
C ARG A 166 4.76 8.30 -17.37
N PRO A 167 4.31 8.07 -18.62
CA PRO A 167 3.79 6.76 -19.07
C PRO A 167 4.74 5.61 -18.81
N GLU A 168 6.05 5.79 -19.00
CA GLU A 168 7.05 4.74 -18.75
C GLU A 168 7.09 4.26 -17.30
N HIS A 169 6.73 5.10 -16.31
CA HIS A 169 6.64 4.70 -14.92
C HIS A 169 5.42 3.81 -14.65
N VAL A 170 4.31 4.06 -15.35
CA VAL A 170 3.12 3.19 -15.30
C VAL A 170 3.42 1.84 -15.92
N GLU A 171 4.04 1.82 -17.10
CA GLU A 171 4.47 0.58 -17.75
C GLU A 171 5.44 -0.22 -16.87
N ALA A 172 6.41 0.44 -16.24
CA ALA A 172 7.35 -0.20 -15.33
C ALA A 172 6.65 -0.82 -14.11
N ALA A 173 5.67 -0.11 -13.51
CA ALA A 173 4.90 -0.63 -12.39
C ALA A 173 4.06 -1.86 -12.80
N LEU A 174 3.38 -1.81 -13.95
CA LEU A 174 2.60 -2.92 -14.47
C LEU A 174 3.50 -4.13 -14.82
N ALA A 175 4.63 -3.90 -15.49
CA ALA A 175 5.57 -4.94 -15.89
C ALA A 175 6.26 -5.61 -14.69
N SER A 176 6.50 -4.89 -13.61
CA SER A 176 7.10 -5.43 -12.38
C SER A 176 6.12 -6.19 -11.50
N ALA A 177 4.80 -6.17 -11.82
CA ALA A 177 3.78 -6.76 -10.98
C ALA A 177 3.93 -8.28 -10.87
N SER A 178 4.07 -8.76 -9.65
CA SER A 178 4.27 -10.18 -9.34
C SER A 178 3.46 -10.60 -8.11
N GLY A 179 3.12 -11.89 -8.03
CA GLY A 179 2.68 -12.54 -6.80
C GLY A 179 3.91 -12.87 -5.96
N GLY A 180 3.85 -12.70 -4.68
CA GLY A 180 4.99 -12.93 -3.77
C GLY A 180 5.13 -11.80 -2.77
N ALA A 181 6.30 -11.66 -2.17
CA ALA A 181 6.56 -10.58 -1.21
C ALA A 181 6.39 -9.21 -1.87
N VAL A 182 5.67 -8.32 -1.20
CA VAL A 182 5.44 -6.94 -1.65
C VAL A 182 6.46 -6.02 -0.99
N ALA A 183 7.13 -5.17 -1.78
CA ALA A 183 8.00 -4.14 -1.23
C ALA A 183 7.17 -3.08 -0.49
N GLU A 184 7.63 -2.67 0.70
CA GLU A 184 6.92 -1.78 1.62
C GLU A 184 7.74 -0.53 1.96
N GLY A 185 7.09 0.47 2.57
CA GLY A 185 7.72 1.72 2.98
C GLY A 185 7.88 2.71 1.84
N SER A 186 9.07 3.26 1.68
CA SER A 186 9.37 4.38 0.75
C SER A 186 9.53 3.92 -0.70
N VAL A 187 8.56 3.18 -1.25
CA VAL A 187 8.58 2.61 -2.61
C VAL A 187 7.35 3.00 -3.41
N GLY A 188 7.47 3.03 -4.73
CA GLY A 188 6.35 3.31 -5.64
C GLY A 188 5.58 4.58 -5.23
N ALA A 189 4.27 4.50 -5.19
CA ALA A 189 3.39 5.60 -4.76
C ALA A 189 3.60 6.05 -3.30
N GLY A 190 4.28 5.25 -2.47
CA GLY A 190 4.61 5.58 -1.08
C GLY A 190 5.91 6.37 -0.88
N THR A 191 6.66 6.67 -1.96
CA THR A 191 7.99 7.29 -1.87
C THR A 191 7.98 8.66 -1.20
N GLY A 192 6.99 9.51 -1.51
CA GLY A 192 6.92 10.90 -1.01
C GLY A 192 5.91 11.12 0.13
N THR A 193 5.29 10.08 0.65
CA THR A 193 4.16 10.19 1.60
C THR A 193 4.59 10.42 3.04
N VAL A 194 3.68 11.02 3.83
CA VAL A 194 3.90 11.36 5.26
C VAL A 194 2.72 10.85 6.08
N ALA A 195 2.96 10.05 7.12
CA ALA A 195 1.92 9.54 8.01
C ALA A 195 2.22 9.88 9.47
N PHE A 196 1.25 10.49 10.15
CA PHE A 196 1.36 10.94 11.57
C PHE A 196 2.59 11.83 11.84
N GLY A 197 3.05 12.58 10.81
CA GLY A 197 4.25 13.41 10.88
C GLY A 197 5.57 12.65 10.72
N TRP A 198 5.54 11.35 10.53
CA TRP A 198 6.66 10.48 10.16
C TRP A 198 6.59 10.08 8.69
N LYS A 199 7.64 9.46 8.18
CA LYS A 199 7.61 8.90 6.82
C LYS A 199 6.53 7.82 6.72
N GLY A 200 5.56 8.04 5.83
CA GLY A 200 4.55 7.07 5.40
C GLY A 200 5.09 6.13 4.32
N GLY A 201 4.21 5.43 3.62
CA GLY A 201 4.66 4.52 2.57
C GLY A 201 3.57 3.59 2.06
N ILE A 202 4.01 2.59 1.31
CA ILE A 202 3.23 1.40 1.01
C ILE A 202 3.35 0.43 2.18
N GLY A 203 2.22 -0.14 2.59
CA GLY A 203 2.19 -1.22 3.57
C GLY A 203 1.19 -2.28 3.18
N THR A 204 1.40 -3.50 3.63
CA THR A 204 0.51 -4.61 3.32
C THR A 204 0.39 -5.57 4.49
N ALA A 205 -0.72 -6.28 4.56
CA ALA A 205 -0.95 -7.38 5.48
C ALA A 205 -2.07 -8.29 4.96
N SER A 206 -2.18 -9.48 5.52
CA SER A 206 -3.26 -10.42 5.20
C SER A 206 -3.77 -11.15 6.44
N ARG A 207 -4.93 -11.77 6.29
CA ARG A 207 -5.49 -12.75 7.24
C ARG A 207 -5.98 -13.96 6.46
N ALA A 208 -5.49 -15.13 6.85
CA ALA A 208 -5.96 -16.41 6.35
C ALA A 208 -6.95 -16.99 7.38
N LEU A 209 -8.22 -17.05 7.04
CA LEU A 209 -9.23 -17.58 7.94
C LEU A 209 -9.07 -19.10 8.09
N PRO A 210 -9.14 -19.65 9.33
CA PRO A 210 -9.29 -21.08 9.51
C PRO A 210 -10.51 -21.64 8.78
N GLU A 211 -10.48 -22.92 8.40
CA GLU A 211 -11.59 -23.62 7.75
C GLU A 211 -12.94 -23.45 8.50
N ALA A 212 -12.88 -23.52 9.84
CA ALA A 212 -14.06 -23.31 10.69
C ALA A 212 -14.69 -21.92 10.57
N LEU A 213 -13.95 -20.95 10.00
CA LEU A 213 -14.41 -19.57 9.72
C LEU A 213 -14.56 -19.30 8.22
N GLY A 214 -14.51 -20.33 7.38
CA GLY A 214 -14.76 -20.27 5.94
C GLY A 214 -13.51 -20.45 5.06
N GLY A 215 -12.28 -20.54 5.63
CA GLY A 215 -11.06 -20.86 4.90
C GLY A 215 -10.58 -19.76 3.92
N HIS A 216 -11.24 -18.60 3.87
CA HIS A 216 -10.91 -17.53 2.92
C HIS A 216 -9.75 -16.65 3.38
N THR A 217 -9.11 -16.02 2.41
CA THR A 217 -8.03 -15.04 2.62
C THR A 217 -8.53 -13.61 2.38
N VAL A 218 -8.13 -12.69 3.25
CA VAL A 218 -8.29 -11.24 3.04
C VAL A 218 -6.91 -10.62 3.04
N GLY A 219 -6.57 -9.90 1.97
CA GLY A 219 -5.33 -9.14 1.84
C GLY A 219 -5.60 -7.66 1.71
N VAL A 220 -4.72 -6.83 2.29
CA VAL A 220 -4.83 -5.38 2.27
C VAL A 220 -3.51 -4.76 1.85
N LEU A 221 -3.57 -3.73 0.99
CA LEU A 221 -2.47 -2.83 0.69
C LEU A 221 -2.91 -1.40 0.95
N VAL A 222 -2.04 -0.61 1.60
CA VAL A 222 -2.29 0.80 1.88
C VAL A 222 -1.21 1.69 1.29
N GLN A 223 -1.60 2.88 0.84
CA GLN A 223 -0.71 4.03 0.60
C GLN A 223 -1.05 5.07 1.67
N THR A 224 -0.16 5.25 2.67
CA THR A 224 -0.42 6.07 3.85
C THR A 224 0.16 7.47 3.70
N ASN A 225 -0.68 8.50 3.85
CA ASN A 225 -0.29 9.91 3.80
C ASN A 225 -1.27 10.75 4.63
N PHE A 226 -1.43 10.48 5.92
CA PHE A 226 -2.46 11.10 6.75
C PHE A 226 -1.99 11.42 8.16
N GLY A 227 -2.74 12.27 8.85
CA GLY A 227 -2.47 12.70 10.22
C GLY A 227 -3.40 12.05 11.24
N GLY A 228 -3.18 12.40 12.50
CA GLY A 228 -3.94 11.90 13.64
C GLY A 228 -3.07 11.81 14.89
N VAL A 229 -3.45 10.95 15.81
CA VAL A 229 -2.70 10.64 17.03
C VAL A 229 -2.36 9.16 17.03
N LEU A 230 -1.18 8.81 16.54
CA LEU A 230 -0.78 7.41 16.35
C LEU A 230 -0.94 6.59 17.61
N THR A 231 -1.70 5.50 17.49
CA THR A 231 -1.79 4.43 18.48
C THR A 231 -1.37 3.11 17.87
N MET A 232 -0.75 2.23 18.66
CA MET A 232 -0.39 0.87 18.25
C MET A 232 -0.83 -0.11 19.33
N ASN A 233 -1.80 -0.97 19.01
CA ASN A 233 -2.47 -1.85 19.99
C ASN A 233 -2.94 -1.10 21.25
N GLY A 234 -3.39 0.15 21.09
CA GLY A 234 -3.84 1.01 22.20
C GLY A 234 -2.72 1.78 22.91
N ALA A 235 -1.44 1.50 22.69
CA ALA A 235 -0.34 2.33 23.19
C ALA A 235 -0.32 3.68 22.46
N PRO A 236 -0.25 4.83 23.18
CA PRO A 236 -0.34 6.17 22.59
C PRO A 236 1.01 6.63 21.97
N VAL A 237 1.51 5.89 20.99
CA VAL A 237 2.86 6.05 20.42
C VAL A 237 3.13 7.47 19.92
N GLY A 238 2.17 8.09 19.25
CA GLY A 238 2.33 9.46 18.76
C GLY A 238 2.54 10.49 19.89
N ARG A 239 1.88 10.31 21.02
CA ARG A 239 2.05 11.17 22.21
C ARG A 239 3.39 10.94 22.88
N GLU A 240 3.78 9.68 23.06
CA GLU A 240 5.05 9.30 23.69
C GLU A 240 6.27 9.75 22.85
N LEU A 241 6.14 9.71 21.52
CA LEU A 241 7.17 10.23 20.61
C LEU A 241 7.10 11.76 20.44
N GLY A 242 6.10 12.44 21.06
CA GLY A 242 5.94 13.88 20.97
C GLY A 242 5.61 14.39 19.57
N ARG A 243 4.92 13.60 18.72
CA ARG A 243 4.54 13.99 17.37
C ARG A 243 3.13 13.50 17.04
N PHE A 244 2.18 14.43 17.02
CA PHE A 244 0.76 14.15 16.76
C PHE A 244 0.04 15.38 16.20
N ALA A 245 -1.13 15.21 15.58
CA ALA A 245 -1.93 16.28 15.02
C ALA A 245 -2.27 17.34 16.08
N PHE A 246 -2.28 18.60 15.68
CA PHE A 246 -2.62 19.77 16.52
C PHE A 246 -1.68 20.03 17.70
N GLN A 247 -0.52 19.41 17.79
CA GLN A 247 0.44 19.59 18.89
C GLN A 247 0.88 21.05 19.06
N ARG A 248 1.08 21.79 17.98
CA ARG A 248 1.50 23.21 18.00
C ARG A 248 0.30 24.14 18.00
N ALA A 249 -0.51 24.08 19.04
CA ALA A 249 -1.59 25.02 19.27
C ALA A 249 -2.58 25.18 18.10
N LEU A 250 -3.11 24.04 17.59
CA LEU A 250 -4.28 24.03 16.71
C LEU A 250 -4.10 24.83 15.37
N GLY A 251 -2.87 25.11 14.95
CA GLY A 251 -2.56 25.99 13.81
C GLY A 251 -2.10 25.30 12.52
N GLU A 252 -1.81 24.02 12.54
CA GLU A 252 -1.45 23.30 11.32
C GLU A 252 -2.58 22.32 10.95
N SER A 253 -3.14 22.45 9.74
CA SER A 253 -4.07 21.46 9.21
C SER A 253 -3.33 20.14 9.02
N ALA A 254 -3.87 19.08 9.59
CA ALA A 254 -3.41 17.72 9.30
C ALA A 254 -4.04 17.27 7.97
N ASP A 255 -3.68 17.93 6.86
CA ASP A 255 -4.09 17.50 5.54
C ASP A 255 -3.46 16.17 5.23
N GLY A 256 -4.24 15.23 4.72
CA GLY A 256 -3.76 13.88 4.48
C GLY A 256 -4.60 13.17 3.44
N SER A 257 -4.27 11.93 3.16
CA SER A 257 -5.03 11.04 2.28
C SER A 257 -4.60 9.60 2.54
N VAL A 258 -5.49 8.65 2.30
CA VAL A 258 -5.14 7.23 2.29
C VAL A 258 -5.87 6.51 1.17
N MET A 259 -5.13 5.66 0.47
CA MET A 259 -5.70 4.66 -0.40
C MET A 259 -5.58 3.29 0.28
N ILE A 260 -6.69 2.59 0.38
CA ILE A 260 -6.76 1.22 0.90
C ILE A 260 -7.30 0.32 -0.21
N VAL A 261 -6.55 -0.71 -0.57
CA VAL A 261 -7.00 -1.75 -1.50
C VAL A 261 -7.16 -3.04 -0.74
N VAL A 262 -8.35 -3.61 -0.80
CA VAL A 262 -8.74 -4.87 -0.15
C VAL A 262 -8.98 -5.92 -1.22
N ALA A 263 -8.31 -7.05 -1.12
CA ALA A 263 -8.54 -8.23 -1.96
C ALA A 263 -9.06 -9.38 -1.11
N THR A 264 -9.89 -10.25 -1.69
CA THR A 264 -10.29 -11.52 -1.06
C THR A 264 -10.56 -12.57 -2.13
N ASP A 265 -10.35 -13.84 -1.79
CA ASP A 265 -10.80 -15.00 -2.57
C ASP A 265 -12.20 -15.47 -2.17
N ALA A 266 -12.81 -14.86 -1.15
CA ALA A 266 -14.19 -15.12 -0.78
C ALA A 266 -15.14 -14.69 -1.92
N PRO A 267 -16.11 -15.52 -2.32
CA PRO A 267 -17.07 -15.19 -3.38
C PRO A 267 -18.06 -14.11 -2.91
N LEU A 268 -17.73 -12.85 -3.18
CA LEU A 268 -18.51 -11.69 -2.76
C LEU A 268 -18.98 -10.87 -3.96
N ASP A 269 -20.25 -10.50 -3.96
CA ASP A 269 -20.79 -9.47 -4.86
C ASP A 269 -20.43 -8.05 -4.42
N ALA A 270 -20.68 -7.07 -5.28
CA ALA A 270 -20.37 -5.66 -5.02
C ALA A 270 -20.97 -5.15 -3.70
N ARG A 271 -22.22 -5.52 -3.38
CA ARG A 271 -22.87 -5.11 -2.13
C ARG A 271 -22.16 -5.66 -0.89
N ARG A 272 -21.68 -6.91 -0.94
CA ARG A 272 -20.94 -7.52 0.17
C ARG A 272 -19.51 -6.98 0.26
N LEU A 273 -18.89 -6.73 -0.89
CA LEU A 273 -17.57 -6.05 -0.98
C LEU A 273 -17.63 -4.64 -0.41
N ARG A 274 -18.70 -3.87 -0.65
CA ARG A 274 -18.88 -2.56 -0.01
C ARG A 274 -18.91 -2.69 1.50
N ARG A 275 -19.64 -3.67 2.04
CA ARG A 275 -19.66 -3.92 3.49
C ARG A 275 -18.30 -4.35 4.05
N LEU A 276 -17.50 -5.08 3.27
CA LEU A 276 -16.12 -5.43 3.64
C LEU A 276 -15.24 -4.18 3.65
N ALA A 277 -15.31 -3.36 2.59
CA ALA A 277 -14.57 -2.10 2.47
C ALA A 277 -14.85 -1.13 3.62
N ASP A 278 -16.12 -0.99 4.05
CA ASP A 278 -16.48 -0.19 5.23
C ASP A 278 -15.69 -0.58 6.49
N ARG A 279 -15.31 -1.85 6.65
CA ARG A 279 -14.58 -2.33 7.83
C ARG A 279 -13.07 -2.06 7.74
N ALA A 280 -12.54 -1.80 6.56
CA ALA A 280 -11.18 -1.27 6.44
C ALA A 280 -11.02 0.07 7.15
N LEU A 281 -12.05 0.94 7.09
CA LEU A 281 -12.07 2.21 7.83
C LEU A 281 -12.02 2.02 9.35
N VAL A 282 -12.58 0.91 9.86
CA VAL A 282 -12.47 0.54 11.29
C VAL A 282 -11.01 0.23 11.66
N GLY A 283 -10.31 -0.53 10.80
CA GLY A 283 -8.88 -0.80 10.99
C GLY A 283 -8.03 0.47 10.95
N LEU A 284 -8.31 1.35 9.98
CA LEU A 284 -7.66 2.66 9.87
C LEU A 284 -7.88 3.51 11.14
N ALA A 285 -9.12 3.60 11.64
CA ALA A 285 -9.45 4.37 12.85
C ALA A 285 -8.72 3.87 14.09
N ARG A 286 -8.45 2.57 14.22
CA ARG A 286 -7.68 1.98 15.34
C ARG A 286 -6.25 2.49 15.39
N THR A 287 -5.67 2.92 14.28
CA THR A 287 -4.32 3.51 14.24
C THR A 287 -4.26 4.93 14.78
N GLY A 288 -5.41 5.57 15.06
CA GLY A 288 -5.52 6.95 15.49
C GLY A 288 -5.69 7.96 14.36
N ALA A 289 -6.05 7.50 13.15
CA ALA A 289 -6.41 8.34 12.02
C ALA A 289 -7.67 9.17 12.31
N SER A 290 -7.67 10.44 11.87
CA SER A 290 -8.74 11.40 12.21
C SER A 290 -9.71 11.70 11.07
N PHE A 291 -9.47 11.23 9.87
CA PHE A 291 -10.27 11.54 8.66
C PHE A 291 -10.52 13.05 8.55
N THR A 292 -9.44 13.84 8.52
CA THR A 292 -9.51 15.29 8.54
C THR A 292 -10.17 15.86 7.29
N ASN A 293 -10.69 17.10 7.36
CA ASN A 293 -11.43 17.72 6.25
C ASN A 293 -10.67 17.75 4.92
N GLY A 294 -9.35 17.91 4.96
CA GLY A 294 -8.48 17.91 3.76
C GLY A 294 -8.00 16.53 3.31
N SER A 295 -8.53 15.45 3.88
CA SER A 295 -8.13 14.07 3.57
C SER A 295 -8.95 13.47 2.43
N GLY A 296 -8.30 12.71 1.55
CA GLY A 296 -8.95 11.84 0.57
C GLY A 296 -8.79 10.38 1.00
N ASP A 297 -9.79 9.84 1.67
CA ASP A 297 -9.75 8.52 2.28
C ASP A 297 -10.66 7.57 1.49
N TYR A 298 -10.06 6.67 0.72
CA TYR A 298 -10.79 5.78 -0.19
C TYR A 298 -10.41 4.32 0.06
N VAL A 299 -11.41 3.46 -0.01
CA VAL A 299 -11.24 2.01 0.02
C VAL A 299 -11.77 1.40 -1.28
N ILE A 300 -10.94 0.63 -1.96
CA ILE A 300 -11.32 -0.17 -3.12
C ILE A 300 -11.26 -1.63 -2.67
N ALA A 301 -12.36 -2.37 -2.76
CA ALA A 301 -12.41 -3.80 -2.45
C ALA A 301 -12.78 -4.59 -3.69
N PHE A 302 -12.11 -5.73 -3.93
CA PHE A 302 -12.44 -6.64 -5.01
C PHE A 302 -12.33 -8.11 -4.56
N SER A 303 -13.02 -8.99 -5.29
CA SER A 303 -12.98 -10.43 -5.08
C SER A 303 -12.38 -11.13 -6.30
N THR A 304 -11.47 -12.10 -6.04
CA THR A 304 -11.00 -13.06 -7.05
C THR A 304 -11.76 -14.39 -6.99
N GLY A 305 -12.68 -14.53 -6.04
CA GLY A 305 -13.52 -15.74 -5.88
C GLY A 305 -14.59 -15.87 -6.98
N PRO A 306 -15.10 -17.07 -7.19
CA PRO A 306 -16.11 -17.34 -8.22
C PRO A 306 -17.44 -16.62 -7.92
N GLU A 307 -17.93 -15.82 -8.84
CA GLU A 307 -19.11 -14.96 -8.67
C GLU A 307 -20.41 -15.74 -8.41
N ALA A 308 -20.50 -16.98 -8.91
CA ALA A 308 -21.73 -17.79 -8.88
C ALA A 308 -22.16 -18.27 -7.48
N GLU A 309 -21.33 -18.13 -6.44
CA GLU A 309 -21.54 -18.72 -5.11
C GLU A 309 -21.44 -17.68 -3.98
N ALA A 310 -22.04 -16.51 -4.15
CA ALA A 310 -21.92 -15.42 -3.18
C ALA A 310 -22.30 -15.84 -1.74
N LEU A 311 -21.39 -15.66 -0.79
CA LEU A 311 -21.55 -16.03 0.62
C LEU A 311 -22.80 -15.39 1.25
N PRO A 312 -23.52 -16.10 2.13
CA PRO A 312 -24.64 -15.53 2.87
C PRO A 312 -24.14 -14.46 3.86
N ASN A 313 -25.01 -13.49 4.19
CA ASN A 313 -24.66 -12.40 5.11
C ASN A 313 -24.12 -12.88 6.47
N GLY A 314 -24.58 -14.03 6.99
CA GLY A 314 -24.12 -14.61 8.26
C GLY A 314 -22.66 -15.05 8.25
N ALA A 315 -22.10 -15.36 7.07
CA ALA A 315 -20.71 -15.80 6.92
C ALA A 315 -19.68 -14.63 6.82
N LEU A 316 -20.14 -13.38 6.80
CA LEU A 316 -19.25 -12.23 6.57
C LEU A 316 -18.48 -11.75 7.80
N SER A 317 -18.92 -12.08 9.03
CA SER A 317 -18.31 -11.54 10.25
C SER A 317 -16.82 -11.87 10.39
N PRO A 318 -16.34 -13.08 10.09
CA PRO A 318 -14.90 -13.38 10.10
C PRO A 318 -14.12 -12.54 9.08
N LEU A 319 -14.66 -12.30 7.88
CA LEU A 319 -14.05 -11.45 6.86
C LEU A 319 -14.00 -9.99 7.32
N PHE A 320 -15.01 -9.50 8.03
CA PHE A 320 -15.02 -8.14 8.60
C PHE A 320 -13.94 -7.95 9.68
N GLN A 321 -13.75 -8.97 10.52
CA GLN A 321 -12.65 -8.95 11.49
C GLN A 321 -11.29 -8.97 10.77
N ALA A 322 -11.15 -9.84 9.77
CA ALA A 322 -9.93 -9.99 9.00
C ALA A 322 -9.49 -8.69 8.31
N VAL A 323 -10.40 -8.00 7.64
CA VAL A 323 -10.05 -6.74 6.96
C VAL A 323 -9.69 -5.63 7.94
N ALA A 324 -10.36 -5.52 9.10
CA ALA A 324 -10.03 -4.54 10.11
C ALA A 324 -8.62 -4.75 10.68
N GLU A 325 -8.28 -6.00 11.02
CA GLU A 325 -6.94 -6.36 11.51
C GLU A 325 -5.85 -6.19 10.45
N ALA A 326 -6.11 -6.63 9.21
CA ALA A 326 -5.13 -6.50 8.13
C ALA A 326 -4.88 -5.04 7.75
N THR A 327 -5.90 -4.19 7.77
CA THR A 327 -5.75 -2.74 7.50
C THR A 327 -4.91 -2.06 8.58
N GLU A 328 -5.21 -2.32 9.85
CA GLU A 328 -4.45 -1.79 10.99
C GLU A 328 -2.97 -2.19 10.88
N GLU A 329 -2.67 -3.47 10.64
CA GLU A 329 -1.30 -3.97 10.51
C GLU A 329 -0.59 -3.40 9.26
N ALA A 330 -1.27 -3.28 8.12
CA ALA A 330 -0.71 -2.69 6.91
C ALA A 330 -0.27 -1.23 7.11
N VAL A 331 -1.04 -0.45 7.86
CA VAL A 331 -0.65 0.93 8.23
C VAL A 331 0.63 0.94 9.06
N TYR A 332 0.75 0.07 10.06
CA TYR A 332 1.99 -0.02 10.86
C TYR A 332 3.18 -0.46 10.02
N ASN A 333 3.00 -1.45 9.14
CA ASN A 333 4.04 -1.92 8.23
C ASN A 333 4.51 -0.79 7.30
N SER A 334 3.60 0.04 6.76
CA SER A 334 3.97 1.16 5.89
C SER A 334 4.94 2.14 6.53
N MET A 335 4.78 2.38 7.84
CA MET A 335 5.61 3.32 8.62
C MET A 335 6.90 2.67 9.13
N LEU A 336 6.82 1.45 9.65
CA LEU A 336 7.97 0.73 10.21
C LEU A 336 8.99 0.39 9.12
N ARG A 337 8.52 0.06 7.91
CA ARG A 337 9.35 -0.25 6.74
C ARG A 337 9.89 0.99 6.03
N ALA A 338 9.28 2.17 6.23
CA ALA A 338 9.71 3.41 5.60
C ALA A 338 11.10 3.86 6.08
N THR A 339 11.91 4.39 5.17
CA THR A 339 13.19 5.04 5.44
C THR A 339 13.02 6.55 5.43
N SER A 340 13.89 7.30 6.12
CA SER A 340 13.89 8.76 6.07
C SER A 340 14.15 9.24 4.63
N VAL A 341 13.42 10.27 4.21
CA VAL A 341 13.52 10.81 2.84
C VAL A 341 13.69 12.32 2.89
N THR A 342 14.67 12.81 2.15
CA THR A 342 14.86 14.24 1.87
C THR A 342 14.33 14.55 0.47
N GLY A 343 13.55 15.61 0.33
CA GLY A 343 12.93 16.02 -0.93
C GLY A 343 12.63 17.53 -0.97
N HIS A 344 11.59 17.89 -1.72
CA HIS A 344 11.25 19.26 -2.15
C HIS A 344 11.26 20.33 -1.05
N ARG A 345 10.69 20.04 0.13
CA ARG A 345 10.56 21.02 1.23
C ARG A 345 11.33 20.65 2.48
N GLY A 346 12.16 19.63 2.43
CA GLY A 346 12.96 19.18 3.57
C GLY A 346 12.99 17.68 3.74
N THR A 347 13.29 17.25 4.97
CA THR A 347 13.41 15.84 5.33
C THR A 347 12.24 15.41 6.19
N ILE A 348 11.67 14.26 5.87
CA ILE A 348 10.76 13.52 6.74
C ILE A 348 11.47 12.28 7.25
N GLU A 349 11.58 12.19 8.57
CA GLU A 349 12.24 11.08 9.25
C GLU A 349 11.36 9.83 9.28
N ALA A 350 11.99 8.67 9.20
CA ALA A 350 11.37 7.41 9.53
C ALA A 350 11.03 7.34 11.03
N ILE A 351 9.96 6.65 11.39
CA ILE A 351 9.61 6.42 12.78
C ILE A 351 10.77 5.70 13.51
N PRO A 352 11.19 6.13 14.72
CA PRO A 352 12.28 5.51 15.45
C PRO A 352 11.86 4.18 16.05
N VAL A 353 12.21 3.07 15.40
CA VAL A 353 11.75 1.70 15.76
C VAL A 353 12.09 1.33 17.19
N ASP A 354 13.32 1.62 17.64
CA ASP A 354 13.75 1.28 19.01
C ASP A 354 12.88 1.96 20.07
N ARG A 355 12.53 3.24 19.83
CA ARG A 355 11.64 3.99 20.71
C ARG A 355 10.20 3.45 20.68
N VAL A 356 9.75 3.02 19.50
CA VAL A 356 8.43 2.34 19.39
C VAL A 356 8.44 1.06 20.22
N VAL A 357 9.48 0.23 20.12
CA VAL A 357 9.61 -1.01 20.90
C VAL A 357 9.59 -0.73 22.41
N GLU A 358 10.35 0.28 22.88
CA GLU A 358 10.34 0.68 24.30
C GLU A 358 8.93 1.09 24.79
N ILE A 359 8.19 1.84 23.96
CA ILE A 359 6.82 2.25 24.28
C ILE A 359 5.89 1.03 24.34
N LEU A 360 5.96 0.13 23.34
CA LEU A 360 5.12 -1.07 23.32
C LEU A 360 5.39 -1.96 24.55
N ASP A 361 6.64 -2.07 25.00
CA ASP A 361 7.03 -2.81 26.22
C ASP A 361 6.49 -2.09 27.48
N ALA A 362 6.63 -0.76 27.56
CA ALA A 362 6.14 0.02 28.71
C ALA A 362 4.62 -0.06 28.88
N TYR A 363 3.86 -0.16 27.80
CA TYR A 363 2.40 -0.31 27.82
C TYR A 363 1.93 -1.78 27.85
N GLY A 364 2.87 -2.76 27.85
CA GLY A 364 2.55 -4.18 27.93
C GLY A 364 1.79 -4.74 26.73
N VAL A 365 1.92 -4.13 25.54
CA VAL A 365 1.19 -4.52 24.34
C VAL A 365 2.05 -5.24 23.31
N ARG A 366 3.33 -5.44 23.63
CA ARG A 366 4.25 -6.23 22.79
C ARG A 366 4.13 -7.72 23.09
N ASN A 367 4.11 -8.54 22.06
CA ASN A 367 3.96 -10.01 22.16
C ASN A 367 2.76 -10.45 23.03
N TRP A 368 1.67 -9.67 23.00
CA TRP A 368 0.50 -9.94 23.82
C TRP A 368 -0.11 -11.32 23.60
N ASP A 369 0.03 -11.85 22.37
CA ASP A 369 -0.37 -13.20 21.96
C ASP A 369 0.35 -14.30 22.74
N ARG A 370 1.52 -14.00 23.34
CA ARG A 370 2.33 -14.91 24.16
C ARG A 370 2.30 -14.57 25.64
N THR A 371 2.05 -13.31 26.00
CA THR A 371 2.16 -12.78 27.36
C THR A 371 0.84 -12.68 28.11
N LEU A 372 -0.26 -12.49 27.38
CA LEU A 372 -1.58 -12.54 27.98
C LEU A 372 -1.96 -13.98 28.30
N PRO A 373 -2.63 -14.23 29.45
CA PRO A 373 -3.06 -15.57 29.77
C PRO A 373 -3.90 -16.12 28.61
N PRO A 374 -3.64 -17.36 28.17
CA PRO A 374 -4.49 -18.02 27.19
C PRO A 374 -5.91 -17.99 27.73
N GLY A 375 -6.87 -17.65 26.88
CA GLY A 375 -8.26 -17.78 27.23
C GLY A 375 -8.53 -19.17 27.79
N ARG A 376 -9.22 -19.23 28.90
CA ARG A 376 -9.58 -20.50 29.58
C ARG A 376 -10.61 -21.24 28.76
#